data_8c63bf0267b222b9f0474ac92f1e161a
#
_entry.id   8c63bf0267b222b9f0474ac92f1e161a
#
_cell.length_a   1.000
_cell.length_b   1.000
_cell.length_c   1.000
_cell.angle_alpha   90.00
_cell.angle_beta   90.00
_cell.angle_gamma   90.00
#
_symmetry.space_group_name_H-M   'P 1'
#
loop_
_entity.id
_entity.type
_entity.pdbx_description
1 polymer ?
#
loop_
_entity_poly.entity_id
_entity_poly.type
_entity_poly.pdbx_seq_one_letter_code
_entity_poly.pdbx_strand_id
1 'polypeptide(L)'
;MARKDNKGRNLRTGESQRSDGRYMYRYKDEITGKRITIYDMDLASLREQEKKVNKDMDDQLITDTSVKKLTVNGLFERYMATTNIRERTKKNYIGMWNHRVRNTLGNIRVVDFKTSHVRTFFSQLSDEGLAHSTIKGFYAMLNPSFEMAVADEIIRKNPVTGTLGDYGAPAKEKEALTLEQQEKLLKFVENSKVYKPHLPMMQIMFGACLRVSETIGLTWSDVDMKNREIHVGGQLVYYEGDEGYCFHDSETKTDAGIRTIPMTQTVYDAFRKQKELNLMLVLQSNVEIGGRSGFIFNTKHGRPIMPAGVNSFLKNIVNAYNKKETALAAQENREPELMPHISAHTLRHTGCTRLGENNVNPKVMQYVMGHSDAKITMNVYNHIAEMSHVENEMSKMNLPDAVPAVV
;
A
#
# COMPACT_ATOMS: atom_id res chain seq x y z
N MET A 1 31.19 -50.73 -30.67
CA MET A 1 32.19 -50.78 -29.58
C MET A 1 31.89 -49.65 -28.60
N ALA A 2 31.91 -49.94 -27.31
CA ALA A 2 31.76 -48.89 -26.29
C ALA A 2 32.97 -47.94 -26.34
N ARG A 3 32.74 -46.62 -26.29
CA ARG A 3 33.82 -45.63 -26.24
C ARG A 3 34.51 -45.73 -24.90
N LYS A 4 35.85 -45.73 -24.87
CA LYS A 4 36.66 -45.79 -23.65
C LYS A 4 37.45 -44.49 -23.50
N ASP A 5 37.72 -44.09 -22.25
CA ASP A 5 38.65 -43.01 -21.93
C ASP A 5 40.11 -43.50 -21.98
N ASN A 6 41.03 -42.58 -21.75
CA ASN A 6 42.47 -42.88 -21.73
C ASN A 6 42.91 -43.85 -20.59
N LYS A 7 42.02 -44.09 -19.63
CA LYS A 7 42.21 -45.02 -18.52
C LYS A 7 41.46 -46.36 -18.71
N GLY A 8 40.89 -46.60 -19.92
CA GLY A 8 40.15 -47.81 -20.28
C GLY A 8 38.72 -47.91 -19.72
N ARG A 9 38.17 -46.85 -19.11
CA ARG A 9 36.80 -46.81 -18.53
C ARG A 9 35.78 -46.57 -19.65
N ASN A 10 34.66 -47.26 -19.59
CA ASN A 10 33.57 -47.07 -20.55
C ASN A 10 32.89 -45.71 -20.38
N LEU A 11 32.75 -44.97 -21.48
CA LEU A 11 32.01 -43.70 -21.56
C LEU A 11 30.58 -43.99 -22.01
N ARG A 12 29.62 -43.25 -21.39
CA ARG A 12 28.20 -43.33 -21.68
C ARG A 12 27.82 -42.51 -22.92
N THR A 13 26.59 -42.63 -23.39
CA THR A 13 26.04 -41.79 -24.46
C THR A 13 26.10 -40.33 -24.04
N GLY A 14 26.64 -39.47 -24.90
CA GLY A 14 26.87 -38.05 -24.61
C GLY A 14 28.20 -37.74 -23.93
N GLU A 15 28.86 -38.71 -23.28
CA GLU A 15 30.19 -38.54 -22.67
C GLU A 15 31.30 -38.65 -23.71
N SER A 16 32.36 -37.86 -23.57
CA SER A 16 33.63 -38.01 -24.29
C SER A 16 34.77 -37.38 -23.51
N GLN A 17 36.02 -37.81 -23.83
CA GLN A 17 37.21 -37.20 -23.26
C GLN A 17 37.94 -36.42 -24.36
N ARG A 18 38.37 -35.21 -24.03
CA ARG A 18 39.12 -34.31 -24.91
C ARG A 18 40.61 -34.64 -24.85
N SER A 19 41.36 -34.16 -25.84
CA SER A 19 42.82 -34.30 -25.90
C SER A 19 43.54 -33.62 -24.74
N ASP A 20 42.92 -32.60 -24.10
CA ASP A 20 43.44 -31.91 -22.93
C ASP A 20 43.13 -32.65 -21.60
N GLY A 21 42.57 -33.86 -21.66
CA GLY A 21 42.27 -34.72 -20.52
C GLY A 21 40.90 -34.46 -19.87
N ARG A 22 40.24 -33.36 -20.18
CA ARG A 22 38.92 -33.06 -19.64
C ARG A 22 37.86 -33.99 -20.19
N TYR A 23 36.93 -34.40 -19.35
CA TYR A 23 35.71 -35.09 -19.74
C TYR A 23 34.65 -34.07 -20.13
N MET A 24 33.77 -34.40 -21.05
CA MET A 24 32.62 -33.61 -21.42
C MET A 24 31.38 -34.49 -21.59
N TYR A 25 30.24 -33.94 -21.18
CA TYR A 25 28.93 -34.51 -21.46
C TYR A 25 28.13 -33.51 -22.28
N ARG A 26 27.59 -33.97 -23.42
CA ARG A 26 26.81 -33.14 -24.35
C ARG A 26 25.39 -33.68 -24.42
N TYR A 27 24.44 -32.78 -24.23
CA TYR A 27 23.02 -33.08 -24.30
C TYR A 27 22.26 -31.94 -24.98
N LYS A 28 20.99 -32.20 -25.36
CA LYS A 28 20.07 -31.22 -25.89
C LYS A 28 19.04 -30.91 -24.79
N ASP A 29 18.90 -29.65 -24.41
CA ASP A 29 17.85 -29.20 -23.53
C ASP A 29 16.53 -29.26 -24.32
N GLU A 30 15.54 -29.99 -23.81
CA GLU A 30 14.29 -30.26 -24.52
C GLU A 30 13.40 -29.05 -24.60
N ILE A 31 13.48 -28.12 -23.60
CA ILE A 31 12.66 -26.91 -23.49
C ILE A 31 13.21 -25.84 -24.42
N THR A 32 14.50 -25.54 -24.31
CA THR A 32 15.12 -24.45 -25.08
C THR A 32 15.60 -24.92 -26.46
N GLY A 33 15.66 -26.21 -26.71
CA GLY A 33 16.20 -26.82 -27.93
C GLY A 33 17.71 -26.67 -28.11
N LYS A 34 18.39 -25.99 -27.17
CA LYS A 34 19.84 -25.73 -27.26
C LYS A 34 20.67 -26.95 -26.94
N ARG A 35 21.81 -27.08 -27.62
CA ARG A 35 22.84 -28.07 -27.29
C ARG A 35 23.76 -27.49 -26.23
N ILE A 36 23.82 -28.15 -25.06
CA ILE A 36 24.65 -27.76 -23.92
C ILE A 36 25.77 -28.80 -23.74
N THR A 37 26.92 -28.30 -23.29
CA THR A 37 28.06 -29.16 -22.96
C THR A 37 28.60 -28.76 -21.59
N ILE A 38 28.70 -29.73 -20.70
CA ILE A 38 29.35 -29.57 -19.38
C ILE A 38 30.73 -30.25 -19.44
N TYR A 39 31.67 -29.72 -18.66
CA TYR A 39 33.05 -30.16 -18.63
C TYR A 39 33.47 -30.42 -17.18
N ASP A 40 34.29 -31.46 -16.98
CA ASP A 40 34.91 -31.75 -15.70
C ASP A 40 36.28 -32.39 -15.89
N MET A 41 37.17 -32.28 -14.92
CA MET A 41 38.48 -32.97 -14.93
C MET A 41 38.36 -34.41 -14.45
N ASP A 42 37.31 -34.74 -13.69
CA ASP A 42 37.05 -36.08 -13.19
C ASP A 42 35.73 -36.65 -13.75
N LEU A 43 35.80 -37.94 -14.17
CA LEU A 43 34.65 -38.65 -14.76
C LEU A 43 33.52 -38.89 -13.71
N ALA A 44 33.86 -39.11 -12.43
CA ALA A 44 32.88 -39.35 -11.39
C ALA A 44 32.11 -38.05 -11.10
N SER A 45 32.83 -36.93 -11.03
CA SER A 45 32.23 -35.60 -10.86
C SER A 45 31.34 -35.22 -12.05
N LEU A 46 31.79 -35.49 -13.30
CA LEU A 46 30.96 -35.27 -14.48
C LEU A 46 29.64 -36.07 -14.40
N ARG A 47 29.70 -37.34 -13.99
CA ARG A 47 28.50 -38.19 -13.85
C ARG A 47 27.53 -37.76 -12.77
N GLU A 48 28.01 -37.15 -11.69
CA GLU A 48 27.13 -36.51 -10.70
C GLU A 48 26.44 -35.30 -11.30
N GLN A 49 27.12 -34.52 -12.14
CA GLN A 49 26.50 -33.39 -12.85
C GLN A 49 25.49 -33.89 -13.91
N GLU A 50 25.84 -34.96 -14.68
CA GLU A 50 24.93 -35.62 -15.61
C GLU A 50 23.65 -36.10 -14.93
N LYS A 51 23.78 -36.77 -13.77
CA LYS A 51 22.62 -37.23 -12.99
C LYS A 51 21.71 -36.08 -12.55
N LYS A 52 22.28 -34.94 -12.17
CA LYS A 52 21.48 -33.72 -11.83
C LYS A 52 20.78 -33.15 -13.06
N VAL A 53 21.51 -33.08 -14.20
CA VAL A 53 20.92 -32.59 -15.46
C VAL A 53 19.78 -33.49 -15.92
N ASN A 54 19.98 -34.82 -15.94
CA ASN A 54 18.94 -35.77 -16.34
C ASN A 54 17.71 -35.65 -15.43
N LYS A 55 17.92 -35.49 -14.12
CA LYS A 55 16.83 -35.24 -13.19
C LYS A 55 16.11 -33.92 -13.48
N ASP A 56 16.86 -32.87 -13.82
CA ASP A 56 16.26 -31.58 -14.18
C ASP A 56 15.46 -31.70 -15.50
N MET A 57 15.94 -32.48 -16.46
CA MET A 57 15.23 -32.78 -17.71
C MET A 57 13.96 -33.60 -17.47
N ASP A 58 14.04 -34.66 -16.65
CA ASP A 58 12.90 -35.49 -16.27
C ASP A 58 11.80 -34.67 -15.54
N ASP A 59 12.24 -33.66 -14.77
CA ASP A 59 11.35 -32.73 -14.06
C ASP A 59 10.94 -31.51 -14.95
N GLN A 60 11.25 -31.55 -16.24
CA GLN A 60 10.93 -30.49 -17.22
C GLN A 60 11.47 -29.10 -16.82
N LEU A 61 12.67 -29.02 -16.27
CA LEU A 61 13.34 -27.77 -15.94
C LEU A 61 14.38 -27.37 -16.99
N ILE A 62 14.51 -26.04 -17.19
CA ILE A 62 15.55 -25.48 -18.06
C ILE A 62 16.93 -25.84 -17.50
N THR A 63 17.72 -26.51 -18.30
CA THR A 63 19.08 -26.93 -17.96
C THR A 63 20.15 -25.95 -18.44
N ASP A 64 19.76 -24.92 -19.20
CA ASP A 64 20.67 -23.88 -19.71
C ASP A 64 21.37 -23.13 -18.56
N THR A 65 22.70 -23.22 -18.55
CA THR A 65 23.53 -22.58 -17.52
C THR A 65 23.44 -21.06 -17.49
N SER A 66 23.02 -20.41 -18.57
CA SER A 66 22.79 -18.96 -18.60
C SER A 66 21.60 -18.57 -17.77
N VAL A 67 20.53 -19.35 -17.79
CA VAL A 67 19.32 -19.14 -16.98
C VAL A 67 19.61 -19.47 -15.51
N LYS A 68 20.42 -20.51 -15.23
CA LYS A 68 20.83 -20.87 -13.85
C LYS A 68 21.70 -19.81 -13.17
N LYS A 69 22.24 -18.83 -13.91
CA LYS A 69 22.96 -17.66 -13.36
C LYS A 69 22.02 -16.52 -12.92
N LEU A 70 20.73 -16.59 -13.25
CA LEU A 70 19.78 -15.55 -12.91
C LEU A 70 19.76 -15.32 -11.39
N THR A 71 19.98 -14.09 -10.97
CA THR A 71 19.87 -13.68 -9.57
C THR A 71 18.44 -13.26 -9.23
N VAL A 72 18.15 -13.17 -7.93
CA VAL A 72 16.85 -12.70 -7.45
C VAL A 72 16.61 -11.23 -7.86
N ASN A 73 17.65 -10.40 -7.97
CA ASN A 73 17.55 -9.06 -8.57
C ASN A 73 17.08 -9.13 -10.03
N GLY A 74 17.72 -9.96 -10.85
CA GLY A 74 17.32 -10.10 -12.24
C GLY A 74 15.92 -10.69 -12.43
N LEU A 75 15.50 -11.58 -11.53
CA LEU A 75 14.14 -12.11 -11.50
C LEU A 75 13.11 -11.02 -11.18
N PHE A 76 13.39 -10.21 -10.15
CA PHE A 76 12.54 -9.07 -9.78
C PHE A 76 12.43 -8.05 -10.92
N GLU A 77 13.54 -7.73 -11.59
CA GLU A 77 13.55 -6.79 -12.73
C GLU A 77 12.68 -7.31 -13.89
N ARG A 78 12.74 -8.62 -14.19
CA ARG A 78 11.85 -9.26 -15.18
C ARG A 78 10.38 -9.17 -14.77
N TYR A 79 10.07 -9.47 -13.50
CA TYR A 79 8.72 -9.36 -12.98
C TYR A 79 8.21 -7.91 -13.07
N MET A 80 9.02 -6.92 -12.69
CA MET A 80 8.65 -5.49 -12.79
C MET A 80 8.44 -5.01 -14.22
N ALA A 81 9.12 -5.61 -15.20
CA ALA A 81 8.95 -5.30 -16.61
C ALA A 81 7.62 -5.83 -17.20
N THR A 82 7.13 -6.96 -16.67
CA THR A 82 5.95 -7.67 -17.23
C THR A 82 4.68 -7.45 -16.43
N THR A 83 4.79 -7.01 -15.16
CA THR A 83 3.62 -6.83 -14.29
C THR A 83 2.80 -5.61 -14.65
N ASN A 84 1.47 -5.75 -14.62
CA ASN A 84 0.51 -4.66 -14.86
C ASN A 84 0.04 -4.01 -13.54
N ILE A 85 0.97 -3.69 -12.64
CA ILE A 85 0.67 -2.94 -11.42
C ILE A 85 0.76 -1.44 -11.69
N ARG A 86 -0.01 -0.63 -10.91
CA ARG A 86 0.00 0.83 -11.05
C ARG A 86 1.42 1.39 -10.87
N GLU A 87 1.79 2.39 -11.66
CA GLU A 87 3.14 2.98 -11.68
C GLU A 87 3.62 3.41 -10.30
N ARG A 88 2.76 4.05 -9.51
CA ARG A 88 3.09 4.41 -8.12
C ARG A 88 3.42 3.19 -7.24
N THR A 89 2.71 2.07 -7.41
CA THR A 89 3.00 0.84 -6.67
C THR A 89 4.33 0.26 -7.12
N LYS A 90 4.59 0.29 -8.42
CA LYS A 90 5.85 -0.16 -9.03
C LYS A 90 7.04 0.62 -8.47
N LYS A 91 6.96 1.96 -8.43
CA LYS A 91 7.99 2.82 -7.83
C LYS A 91 8.21 2.55 -6.35
N ASN A 92 7.13 2.36 -5.58
CA ASN A 92 7.24 1.99 -4.17
C ASN A 92 7.95 0.64 -4.00
N TYR A 93 7.61 -0.37 -4.82
CA TYR A 93 8.26 -1.68 -4.78
C TYR A 93 9.75 -1.59 -5.13
N ILE A 94 10.11 -0.83 -6.17
CA ILE A 94 11.51 -0.59 -6.54
C ILE A 94 12.26 0.09 -5.39
N GLY A 95 11.65 1.10 -4.75
CA GLY A 95 12.23 1.76 -3.58
C GLY A 95 12.49 0.81 -2.41
N MET A 96 11.49 0.03 -2.02
CA MET A 96 11.62 -0.99 -0.96
C MET A 96 12.68 -2.04 -1.32
N TRP A 97 12.69 -2.50 -2.58
CA TRP A 97 13.67 -3.47 -3.08
C TRP A 97 15.10 -2.95 -2.96
N ASN A 98 15.34 -1.76 -3.50
CA ASN A 98 16.68 -1.13 -3.49
C ASN A 98 17.19 -0.89 -2.06
N HIS A 99 16.29 -0.56 -1.14
CA HIS A 99 16.68 -0.25 0.23
C HIS A 99 17.00 -1.50 1.06
N ARG A 100 16.30 -2.62 0.85
CA ARG A 100 16.38 -3.78 1.76
C ARG A 100 16.76 -5.11 1.10
N VAL A 101 16.41 -5.33 -0.17
CA VAL A 101 16.54 -6.64 -0.82
C VAL A 101 17.73 -6.69 -1.76
N ARG A 102 18.01 -5.62 -2.50
CA ARG A 102 19.03 -5.58 -3.57
C ARG A 102 20.39 -6.10 -3.13
N ASN A 103 20.88 -5.67 -1.98
CA ASN A 103 22.21 -6.02 -1.47
C ASN A 103 22.22 -7.19 -0.48
N THR A 104 21.08 -7.76 -0.16
CA THR A 104 20.93 -8.91 0.73
C THR A 104 20.52 -10.16 -0.07
N LEU A 105 19.23 -10.41 -0.20
CA LEU A 105 18.68 -11.54 -0.93
C LEU A 105 18.88 -11.45 -2.44
N GLY A 106 18.96 -10.22 -2.96
CA GLY A 106 18.96 -9.95 -4.41
C GLY A 106 20.13 -10.56 -5.19
N ASN A 107 21.27 -10.77 -4.55
CA ASN A 107 22.47 -11.34 -5.19
C ASN A 107 22.50 -12.87 -5.22
N ILE A 108 21.58 -13.53 -4.51
CA ILE A 108 21.48 -14.99 -4.50
C ILE A 108 20.93 -15.45 -5.86
N ARG A 109 21.48 -16.53 -6.40
CA ARG A 109 20.91 -17.13 -7.61
C ARG A 109 19.54 -17.74 -7.31
N VAL A 110 18.61 -17.60 -8.26
CA VAL A 110 17.23 -18.12 -8.11
C VAL A 110 17.22 -19.62 -7.79
N VAL A 111 18.09 -20.40 -8.43
CA VAL A 111 18.20 -21.85 -8.21
C VAL A 111 18.76 -22.24 -6.83
N ASP A 112 19.50 -21.36 -6.18
CA ASP A 112 20.09 -21.59 -4.85
C ASP A 112 19.22 -20.96 -3.73
N PHE A 113 18.16 -20.25 -4.10
CA PHE A 113 17.32 -19.55 -3.16
C PHE A 113 16.42 -20.53 -2.40
N LYS A 114 16.41 -20.42 -1.07
CA LYS A 114 15.72 -21.35 -0.16
C LYS A 114 14.71 -20.62 0.69
N THR A 115 13.69 -21.34 1.14
CA THR A 115 12.69 -20.87 2.11
C THR A 115 13.33 -20.29 3.40
N SER A 116 14.47 -20.86 3.83
CA SER A 116 15.22 -20.36 4.99
C SER A 116 15.72 -18.93 4.78
N HIS A 117 16.15 -18.54 3.58
CA HIS A 117 16.58 -17.18 3.30
C HIS A 117 15.44 -16.16 3.52
N VAL A 118 14.22 -16.50 3.07
CA VAL A 118 13.04 -15.64 3.25
C VAL A 118 12.68 -15.53 4.73
N ARG A 119 12.64 -16.66 5.43
CA ARG A 119 12.30 -16.68 6.86
C ARG A 119 13.30 -15.88 7.70
N THR A 120 14.61 -16.06 7.43
CA THR A 120 15.66 -15.27 8.11
C THR A 120 15.49 -13.78 7.83
N PHE A 121 15.23 -13.41 6.57
CA PHE A 121 15.01 -12.01 6.20
C PHE A 121 13.77 -11.42 6.90
N PHE A 122 12.65 -12.12 6.92
CA PHE A 122 11.44 -11.65 7.61
C PHE A 122 11.62 -11.58 9.13
N SER A 123 12.36 -12.53 9.73
CA SER A 123 12.71 -12.46 11.14
C SER A 123 13.54 -11.21 11.45
N GLN A 124 14.58 -10.94 10.66
CA GLN A 124 15.40 -9.74 10.82
C GLN A 124 14.58 -8.45 10.74
N LEU A 125 13.67 -8.35 9.74
CA LEU A 125 12.78 -7.20 9.62
C LEU A 125 11.83 -7.07 10.83
N SER A 126 11.37 -8.19 11.38
CA SER A 126 10.54 -8.24 12.58
C SER A 126 11.32 -7.78 13.82
N ASP A 127 12.56 -8.25 13.98
CA ASP A 127 13.46 -7.89 15.09
C ASP A 127 13.84 -6.39 15.04
N GLU A 128 13.91 -5.80 13.84
CA GLU A 128 14.05 -4.37 13.63
C GLU A 128 12.76 -3.57 13.96
N GLY A 129 11.67 -4.22 14.32
CA GLY A 129 10.40 -3.60 14.71
C GLY A 129 9.53 -3.16 13.54
N LEU A 130 9.73 -3.68 12.34
CA LEU A 130 8.87 -3.35 11.20
C LEU A 130 7.47 -3.92 11.39
N ALA A 131 6.46 -3.15 10.98
CA ALA A 131 5.07 -3.61 11.02
C ALA A 131 4.82 -4.78 10.06
N HIS A 132 3.92 -5.69 10.43
CA HIS A 132 3.48 -6.82 9.60
C HIS A 132 3.09 -6.39 8.17
N SER A 133 2.38 -5.25 8.03
CA SER A 133 1.98 -4.71 6.74
C SER A 133 3.17 -4.35 5.83
N THR A 134 4.31 -3.94 6.41
CA THR A 134 5.53 -3.65 5.66
C THR A 134 6.19 -4.94 5.20
N ILE A 135 6.29 -5.96 6.08
CA ILE A 135 6.81 -7.28 5.73
C ILE A 135 5.95 -7.95 4.66
N LYS A 136 4.62 -7.83 4.75
CA LYS A 136 3.68 -8.24 3.72
C LYS A 136 3.95 -7.56 2.37
N GLY A 137 4.44 -6.31 2.36
CA GLY A 137 4.89 -5.63 1.14
C GLY A 137 6.06 -6.34 0.47
N PHE A 138 7.05 -6.82 1.23
CA PHE A 138 8.16 -7.63 0.68
C PHE A 138 7.68 -8.99 0.17
N TYR A 139 6.78 -9.65 0.89
CA TYR A 139 6.15 -10.88 0.42
C TYR A 139 5.43 -10.69 -0.91
N ALA A 140 4.67 -9.58 -1.04
CA ALA A 140 3.91 -9.24 -2.25
C ALA A 140 4.79 -8.96 -3.48
N MET A 141 6.08 -8.68 -3.30
CA MET A 141 7.06 -8.56 -4.39
C MET A 141 7.78 -9.88 -4.68
N LEU A 142 8.21 -10.57 -3.62
CA LEU A 142 8.97 -11.81 -3.75
C LEU A 142 8.12 -12.95 -4.29
N ASN A 143 6.93 -13.18 -3.72
CA ASN A 143 6.12 -14.35 -4.05
C ASN A 143 5.75 -14.41 -5.54
N PRO A 144 5.18 -13.37 -6.18
CA PRO A 144 4.85 -13.44 -7.61
C PRO A 144 6.10 -13.48 -8.51
N SER A 145 7.22 -12.89 -8.08
CA SER A 145 8.48 -13.03 -8.82
C SER A 145 8.93 -14.50 -8.89
N PHE A 146 8.83 -15.22 -7.77
CA PHE A 146 9.18 -16.64 -7.74
C PHE A 146 8.10 -17.53 -8.36
N GLU A 147 6.81 -17.15 -8.36
CA GLU A 147 5.78 -17.83 -9.15
C GLU A 147 6.12 -17.76 -10.66
N MET A 148 6.58 -16.59 -11.13
CA MET A 148 7.06 -16.47 -12.51
C MET A 148 8.25 -17.41 -12.80
N ALA A 149 9.20 -17.55 -11.85
CA ALA A 149 10.31 -18.46 -12.01
C ALA A 149 9.90 -19.94 -12.05
N VAL A 150 8.80 -20.30 -11.39
CA VAL A 150 8.18 -21.63 -11.49
C VAL A 150 7.49 -21.80 -12.84
N ALA A 151 6.71 -20.80 -13.27
CA ALA A 151 6.01 -20.80 -14.56
C ALA A 151 6.99 -20.84 -15.75
N ASP A 152 8.16 -20.20 -15.60
CA ASP A 152 9.26 -20.21 -16.59
C ASP A 152 10.16 -21.45 -16.46
N GLU A 153 9.78 -22.44 -15.65
CA GLU A 153 10.49 -23.73 -15.47
C GLU A 153 11.95 -23.58 -14.99
N ILE A 154 12.28 -22.46 -14.33
CA ILE A 154 13.61 -22.20 -13.78
C ILE A 154 13.81 -22.97 -12.46
N ILE A 155 12.74 -23.08 -11.66
CA ILE A 155 12.71 -23.80 -10.39
C ILE A 155 11.42 -24.63 -10.25
N ARG A 156 11.51 -25.73 -9.52
CA ARG A 156 10.37 -26.67 -9.33
C ARG A 156 9.28 -26.13 -8.42
N LYS A 157 9.65 -25.28 -7.45
CA LYS A 157 8.77 -24.87 -6.36
C LYS A 157 9.13 -23.48 -5.89
N ASN A 158 8.12 -22.68 -5.63
CA ASN A 158 8.30 -21.35 -5.07
C ASN A 158 8.74 -21.43 -3.60
N PRO A 159 9.95 -20.96 -3.26
CA PRO A 159 10.46 -20.99 -1.89
C PRO A 159 9.84 -19.94 -0.97
N VAL A 160 9.06 -19.00 -1.51
CA VAL A 160 8.43 -17.89 -0.77
C VAL A 160 7.04 -18.26 -0.28
N THR A 161 6.34 -19.15 -0.99
CA THR A 161 4.96 -19.53 -0.65
C THR A 161 4.84 -20.02 0.80
N GLY A 162 3.88 -19.44 1.51
CA GLY A 162 3.60 -19.81 2.91
C GLY A 162 4.63 -19.33 3.94
N THR A 163 5.53 -18.40 3.57
CA THR A 163 6.57 -17.91 4.50
C THR A 163 6.16 -16.68 5.29
N LEU A 164 5.06 -15.99 4.92
CA LEU A 164 4.70 -14.71 5.53
C LEU A 164 4.45 -14.83 7.06
N GLY A 165 3.73 -15.87 7.51
CA GLY A 165 3.48 -16.09 8.94
C GLY A 165 3.05 -14.83 9.69
N ASP A 166 3.37 -14.79 10.99
CA ASP A 166 3.04 -13.70 11.91
C ASP A 166 4.23 -12.75 12.16
N TYR A 167 5.11 -12.59 11.18
CA TYR A 167 6.24 -11.66 11.30
C TYR A 167 5.81 -10.22 11.39
N GLY A 168 6.51 -9.44 12.22
CA GLY A 168 6.34 -8.01 12.38
C GLY A 168 5.30 -7.62 13.42
N ALA A 169 5.42 -6.38 13.90
CA ALA A 169 4.50 -5.83 14.88
C ALA A 169 3.07 -5.75 14.30
N PRO A 170 2.04 -6.04 15.09
CA PRO A 170 0.67 -5.86 14.66
C PRO A 170 0.43 -4.40 14.23
N ALA A 171 -0.51 -4.21 13.32
CA ALA A 171 -0.88 -2.86 12.91
C ALA A 171 -1.44 -2.11 14.14
N LYS A 172 -0.88 -0.94 14.43
CA LYS A 172 -1.50 -0.05 15.42
C LYS A 172 -2.86 0.36 14.90
N GLU A 173 -3.90 0.15 15.70
CA GLU A 173 -5.22 0.65 15.37
C GLU A 173 -5.16 2.17 15.27
N LYS A 174 -5.77 2.68 14.22
CA LYS A 174 -5.89 4.12 14.02
C LYS A 174 -7.15 4.56 14.74
N GLU A 175 -6.99 5.10 15.91
CA GLU A 175 -8.11 5.63 16.68
C GLU A 175 -8.65 6.90 16.03
N ALA A 176 -9.98 7.01 16.02
CA ALA A 176 -10.67 8.26 15.73
C ALA A 176 -10.53 9.20 16.93
N LEU A 177 -10.61 10.49 16.69
CA LEU A 177 -10.71 11.45 17.78
C LEU A 177 -12.05 11.26 18.50
N THR A 178 -12.06 11.38 19.82
CA THR A 178 -13.30 11.50 20.57
C THR A 178 -14.02 12.79 20.16
N LEU A 179 -15.32 12.91 20.46
CA LEU A 179 -16.08 14.13 20.17
C LEU A 179 -15.43 15.34 20.87
N GLU A 180 -15.05 15.18 22.12
CA GLU A 180 -14.41 16.22 22.91
C GLU A 180 -13.04 16.63 22.34
N GLN A 181 -12.20 15.68 21.94
CA GLN A 181 -10.94 15.98 21.28
C GLN A 181 -11.14 16.73 19.97
N GLN A 182 -12.12 16.31 19.17
CA GLN A 182 -12.45 16.99 17.90
C GLN A 182 -12.87 18.45 18.15
N GLU A 183 -13.75 18.70 19.13
CA GLU A 183 -14.22 20.04 19.48
C GLU A 183 -13.08 20.91 20.00
N LYS A 184 -12.27 20.40 20.94
CA LYS A 184 -11.09 21.11 21.48
C LYS A 184 -10.11 21.48 20.36
N LEU A 185 -9.84 20.56 19.44
CA LEU A 185 -8.95 20.79 18.29
C LEU A 185 -9.48 21.91 17.39
N LEU A 186 -10.75 21.81 16.96
CA LEU A 186 -11.37 22.81 16.07
C LEU A 186 -11.42 24.18 16.73
N LYS A 187 -11.79 24.26 18.02
CA LYS A 187 -11.81 25.52 18.80
C LYS A 187 -10.40 26.12 18.94
N PHE A 188 -9.38 25.28 19.15
CA PHE A 188 -8.00 25.75 19.20
C PHE A 188 -7.57 26.35 17.86
N VAL A 189 -7.87 25.68 16.74
CA VAL A 189 -7.55 26.15 15.39
C VAL A 189 -8.31 27.45 15.07
N GLU A 190 -9.60 27.55 15.40
CA GLU A 190 -10.42 28.71 15.16
C GLU A 190 -9.89 29.96 15.88
N ASN A 191 -9.40 29.79 17.11
CA ASN A 191 -8.85 30.89 17.93
C ASN A 191 -7.38 31.21 17.62
N SER A 192 -6.73 30.45 16.74
CA SER A 192 -5.33 30.68 16.37
C SER A 192 -5.20 31.57 15.15
N LYS A 193 -4.48 32.70 15.28
CA LYS A 193 -4.16 33.55 14.12
C LYS A 193 -3.36 32.82 13.04
N VAL A 194 -2.52 31.86 13.44
CA VAL A 194 -1.64 31.12 12.54
C VAL A 194 -2.36 29.94 11.85
N TYR A 195 -3.19 29.22 12.61
CA TYR A 195 -3.79 27.97 12.12
C TYR A 195 -5.22 28.13 11.58
N LYS A 196 -5.89 29.24 11.89
CA LYS A 196 -7.26 29.53 11.42
C LYS A 196 -7.46 29.35 9.91
N PRO A 197 -6.49 29.69 9.02
CA PRO A 197 -6.64 29.44 7.59
C PRO A 197 -6.79 27.98 7.19
N HIS A 198 -6.38 27.03 8.05
CA HIS A 198 -6.54 25.59 7.79
C HIS A 198 -7.88 25.02 8.24
N LEU A 199 -8.66 25.79 9.02
CA LEU A 199 -9.93 25.35 9.60
C LEU A 199 -10.94 24.87 8.54
N PRO A 200 -11.18 25.59 7.44
CA PRO A 200 -12.15 25.15 6.43
C PRO A 200 -11.77 23.78 5.82
N MET A 201 -10.48 23.57 5.49
CA MET A 201 -10.02 22.30 4.97
C MET A 201 -10.26 21.15 5.96
N MET A 202 -9.97 21.37 7.25
CA MET A 202 -10.20 20.36 8.28
C MET A 202 -11.70 20.04 8.42
N GLN A 203 -12.58 21.07 8.42
CA GLN A 203 -14.04 20.88 8.50
C GLN A 203 -14.58 20.11 7.30
N ILE A 204 -14.08 20.39 6.09
CA ILE A 204 -14.46 19.66 4.87
C ILE A 204 -13.99 18.19 4.96
N MET A 205 -12.76 17.94 5.41
CA MET A 205 -12.25 16.58 5.56
C MET A 205 -13.00 15.75 6.61
N PHE A 206 -13.40 16.37 7.72
CA PHE A 206 -14.25 15.72 8.72
C PHE A 206 -15.67 15.45 8.19
N GLY A 207 -16.31 16.47 7.64
CA GLY A 207 -17.73 16.42 7.31
C GLY A 207 -18.06 15.69 6.01
N ALA A 208 -17.17 15.72 5.02
CA ALA A 208 -17.33 15.01 3.75
C ALA A 208 -16.50 13.71 3.68
N CYS A 209 -15.76 13.37 4.73
CA CYS A 209 -14.95 12.15 4.83
C CYS A 209 -14.01 11.91 3.64
N LEU A 210 -13.47 12.96 3.03
CA LEU A 210 -12.62 12.88 1.84
C LEU A 210 -11.21 12.33 2.17
N ARG A 211 -10.62 11.60 1.22
CA ARG A 211 -9.20 11.27 1.28
C ARG A 211 -8.37 12.54 1.04
N VAL A 212 -7.17 12.61 1.60
CA VAL A 212 -6.29 13.78 1.37
C VAL A 212 -6.07 14.05 -0.13
N SER A 213 -5.88 13.01 -0.94
CA SER A 213 -5.68 13.12 -2.38
C SER A 213 -6.94 13.60 -3.11
N GLU A 214 -8.13 13.22 -2.66
CA GLU A 214 -9.42 13.74 -3.13
C GLU A 214 -9.56 15.21 -2.75
N THR A 215 -9.31 15.55 -1.47
CA THR A 215 -9.44 16.92 -0.95
C THR A 215 -8.56 17.91 -1.71
N ILE A 216 -7.26 17.61 -1.85
CA ILE A 216 -6.32 18.51 -2.57
C ILE A 216 -6.59 18.56 -4.08
N GLY A 217 -7.26 17.54 -4.62
CA GLY A 217 -7.66 17.45 -6.01
C GLY A 217 -9.00 18.16 -6.33
N LEU A 218 -9.73 18.64 -5.33
CA LEU A 218 -10.98 19.37 -5.56
C LEU A 218 -10.72 20.68 -6.32
N THR A 219 -11.53 20.91 -7.31
CA THR A 219 -11.63 22.18 -8.06
C THR A 219 -12.96 22.87 -7.75
N TRP A 220 -13.08 24.17 -8.03
CA TRP A 220 -14.36 24.87 -7.83
C TRP A 220 -15.48 24.36 -8.76
N SER A 221 -15.15 23.67 -9.87
CA SER A 221 -16.13 23.00 -10.71
C SER A 221 -16.70 21.71 -10.10
N ASP A 222 -15.99 21.11 -9.14
CA ASP A 222 -16.46 19.92 -8.42
C ASP A 222 -17.43 20.26 -7.27
N VAL A 223 -17.63 21.56 -6.99
CA VAL A 223 -18.41 22.03 -5.82
C VAL A 223 -19.63 22.81 -6.27
N ASP A 224 -20.79 22.18 -6.23
CA ASP A 224 -22.06 22.84 -6.51
C ASP A 224 -22.61 23.51 -5.21
N MET A 225 -22.32 24.79 -5.08
CA MET A 225 -22.79 25.58 -3.93
C MET A 225 -24.31 25.80 -3.94
N LYS A 226 -24.97 25.72 -5.10
CA LYS A 226 -26.42 25.93 -5.22
C LYS A 226 -27.19 24.69 -4.75
N ASN A 227 -26.79 23.53 -5.24
CA ASN A 227 -27.42 22.26 -4.87
C ASN A 227 -26.79 21.65 -3.61
N ARG A 228 -25.72 22.25 -3.08
CA ARG A 228 -24.96 21.78 -1.91
C ARG A 228 -24.40 20.37 -2.10
N GLU A 229 -23.68 20.16 -3.17
CA GLU A 229 -23.11 18.89 -3.55
C GLU A 229 -21.62 18.99 -3.85
N ILE A 230 -20.88 17.92 -3.52
CA ILE A 230 -19.46 17.74 -3.85
C ILE A 230 -19.36 16.56 -4.79
N HIS A 231 -18.87 16.79 -6.00
CA HIS A 231 -18.63 15.76 -7.02
C HIS A 231 -17.19 15.26 -6.89
N VAL A 232 -17.01 14.06 -6.36
CA VAL A 232 -15.69 13.43 -6.21
C VAL A 232 -15.45 12.53 -7.42
N GLY A 233 -14.67 12.99 -8.39
CA GLY A 233 -14.38 12.23 -9.62
C GLY A 233 -12.90 11.96 -9.86
N GLY A 234 -12.00 12.64 -9.13
CA GLY A 234 -10.55 12.51 -9.29
C GLY A 234 -9.78 12.68 -7.99
N GLN A 235 -8.50 12.43 -8.07
CA GLN A 235 -7.57 12.63 -6.95
C GLN A 235 -6.23 13.11 -7.47
N LEU A 236 -5.58 14.02 -6.75
CA LEU A 236 -4.19 14.38 -7.00
C LEU A 236 -3.25 13.50 -6.19
N VAL A 237 -2.29 12.90 -6.87
CA VAL A 237 -1.19 12.17 -6.24
C VAL A 237 0.14 12.84 -6.59
N TYR A 238 1.07 12.87 -5.63
CA TYR A 238 2.38 13.50 -5.81
C TYR A 238 3.46 12.43 -5.73
N TYR A 239 4.17 12.21 -6.82
CA TYR A 239 5.26 11.24 -6.89
C TYR A 239 6.24 11.62 -8.01
N GLU A 240 7.40 10.98 -8.04
CA GLU A 240 8.44 11.19 -9.04
C GLU A 240 7.99 10.63 -10.39
N GLY A 241 7.77 11.51 -11.37
CA GLY A 241 7.55 11.19 -12.77
C GLY A 241 8.87 11.18 -13.55
N ASP A 242 8.79 11.17 -14.87
CA ASP A 242 9.96 11.20 -15.75
C ASP A 242 10.72 12.56 -15.67
N GLU A 243 9.99 13.63 -15.36
CA GLU A 243 10.51 14.99 -15.22
C GLU A 243 10.75 15.39 -13.75
N GLY A 244 10.83 14.41 -12.84
CA GLY A 244 10.97 14.63 -11.40
C GLY A 244 9.65 14.62 -10.64
N TYR A 245 9.67 15.08 -9.39
CA TYR A 245 8.50 15.07 -8.51
C TYR A 245 7.42 16.06 -8.98
N CYS A 246 6.27 15.56 -9.36
CA CYS A 246 5.14 16.38 -9.82
C CYS A 246 3.80 15.81 -9.36
N PHE A 247 2.74 16.63 -9.52
CA PHE A 247 1.37 16.15 -9.34
C PHE A 247 0.92 15.39 -10.59
N HIS A 248 0.22 14.30 -10.33
CA HIS A 248 -0.45 13.52 -11.35
C HIS A 248 -1.94 13.50 -11.02
N ASP A 249 -2.78 13.82 -12.01
CA ASP A 249 -4.20 13.49 -11.92
C ASP A 249 -4.35 11.97 -12.04
N SER A 250 -5.14 11.41 -11.20
CA SER A 250 -5.41 9.98 -11.19
C SER A 250 -6.90 9.79 -10.99
N GLU A 251 -7.49 9.01 -11.85
CA GLU A 251 -8.85 8.53 -11.60
C GLU A 251 -8.92 7.85 -10.23
N THR A 252 -10.08 7.88 -9.63
CA THR A 252 -10.31 7.17 -8.37
C THR A 252 -9.95 5.70 -8.54
N LYS A 253 -9.44 5.07 -7.47
CA LYS A 253 -8.92 3.69 -7.51
C LYS A 253 -9.96 2.66 -7.96
N THR A 254 -11.24 2.97 -7.83
CA THR A 254 -12.39 2.13 -8.15
C THR A 254 -13.57 3.01 -8.55
N ASP A 255 -14.53 2.48 -9.29
CA ASP A 255 -15.79 3.16 -9.61
C ASP A 255 -16.55 3.66 -8.38
N ALA A 256 -16.44 2.95 -7.25
CA ALA A 256 -16.96 3.40 -5.96
C ALA A 256 -16.31 4.71 -5.45
N GLY A 257 -15.19 5.12 -6.02
CA GLY A 257 -14.55 6.39 -5.73
C GLY A 257 -15.25 7.58 -6.37
N ILE A 258 -15.96 7.38 -7.49
CA ILE A 258 -16.76 8.42 -8.17
C ILE A 258 -18.10 8.51 -7.44
N ARG A 259 -18.36 9.66 -6.82
CA ARG A 259 -19.55 9.85 -6.01
C ARG A 259 -19.90 11.31 -5.81
N THR A 260 -21.16 11.59 -5.56
CA THR A 260 -21.65 12.89 -5.16
C THR A 260 -22.05 12.90 -3.70
N ILE A 261 -21.47 13.80 -2.91
CA ILE A 261 -21.68 13.88 -1.46
C ILE A 261 -22.48 15.15 -1.17
N PRO A 262 -23.69 15.06 -0.58
CA PRO A 262 -24.43 16.22 -0.08
C PRO A 262 -23.66 16.95 1.02
N MET A 263 -23.65 18.27 1.03
CA MET A 263 -23.00 19.06 2.05
C MET A 263 -23.90 19.24 3.28
N THR A 264 -23.34 18.97 4.44
CA THR A 264 -23.90 19.48 5.70
C THR A 264 -23.73 21.00 5.76
N GLN A 265 -24.46 21.68 6.65
CA GLN A 265 -24.32 23.15 6.84
C GLN A 265 -22.86 23.52 7.16
N THR A 266 -22.20 22.77 8.03
CA THR A 266 -20.79 23.00 8.40
C THR A 266 -19.84 22.91 7.19
N VAL A 267 -20.04 21.93 6.31
CA VAL A 267 -19.22 21.76 5.09
C VAL A 267 -19.49 22.90 4.10
N TYR A 268 -20.75 23.26 3.92
CA TYR A 268 -21.13 24.40 3.07
C TYR A 268 -20.47 25.72 3.55
N ASP A 269 -20.57 26.02 4.84
CA ASP A 269 -19.94 27.21 5.44
C ASP A 269 -18.41 27.17 5.34
N ALA A 270 -17.82 25.98 5.45
CA ALA A 270 -16.39 25.78 5.27
C ALA A 270 -15.94 26.10 3.82
N PHE A 271 -16.69 25.68 2.81
CA PHE A 271 -16.38 26.06 1.41
C PHE A 271 -16.55 27.56 1.19
N ARG A 272 -17.55 28.17 1.76
CA ARG A 272 -17.73 29.64 1.71
C ARG A 272 -16.50 30.36 2.30
N LYS A 273 -16.11 29.98 3.53
CA LYS A 273 -14.92 30.54 4.19
C LYS A 273 -13.64 30.29 3.38
N GLN A 274 -13.49 29.10 2.77
CA GLN A 274 -12.34 28.80 1.93
C GLN A 274 -12.31 29.72 0.68
N LYS A 275 -13.44 29.99 0.07
CA LYS A 275 -13.54 30.92 -1.07
C LYS A 275 -13.13 32.35 -0.68
N GLU A 276 -13.60 32.81 0.47
CA GLU A 276 -13.20 34.10 1.03
C GLU A 276 -11.70 34.16 1.31
N LEU A 277 -11.14 33.12 1.94
CA LEU A 277 -9.68 33.02 2.19
C LEU A 277 -8.86 33.05 0.91
N ASN A 278 -9.29 32.32 -0.11
CA ASN A 278 -8.59 32.31 -1.40
C ASN A 278 -8.56 33.69 -2.05
N LEU A 279 -9.66 34.46 -1.94
CA LEU A 279 -9.73 35.84 -2.43
C LEU A 279 -8.84 36.78 -1.59
N MET A 280 -8.93 36.70 -0.25
CA MET A 280 -8.19 37.58 0.66
C MET A 280 -6.66 37.37 0.59
N LEU A 281 -6.23 36.10 0.43
CA LEU A 281 -4.82 35.71 0.41
C LEU A 281 -4.27 35.54 -1.01
N VAL A 282 -5.07 35.85 -2.03
CA VAL A 282 -4.72 35.70 -3.47
C VAL A 282 -4.23 34.26 -3.77
N LEU A 283 -4.88 33.26 -3.18
CA LEU A 283 -4.55 31.84 -3.37
C LEU A 283 -5.29 31.28 -4.59
N GLN A 284 -5.02 31.82 -5.78
CA GLN A 284 -5.61 31.29 -7.01
C GLN A 284 -4.73 30.19 -7.59
N SER A 285 -5.40 29.16 -8.14
CA SER A 285 -4.68 28.13 -8.91
C SER A 285 -4.24 28.71 -10.26
N ASN A 286 -2.95 28.56 -10.56
CA ASN A 286 -2.36 28.98 -11.83
C ASN A 286 -1.81 27.79 -12.63
N VAL A 287 -2.21 26.58 -12.25
CA VAL A 287 -1.74 25.34 -12.90
C VAL A 287 -2.93 24.53 -13.42
N GLU A 288 -2.64 23.82 -14.50
CA GLU A 288 -3.50 22.77 -15.03
C GLU A 288 -2.80 21.42 -14.87
N ILE A 289 -3.51 20.41 -14.35
CA ILE A 289 -2.98 19.08 -14.09
C ILE A 289 -4.01 18.07 -14.62
N GLY A 290 -3.64 17.28 -15.63
CA GLY A 290 -4.54 16.29 -16.23
C GLY A 290 -5.84 16.89 -16.79
N GLY A 291 -5.79 18.10 -17.37
CA GLY A 291 -6.96 18.81 -17.89
C GLY A 291 -7.83 19.48 -16.82
N ARG A 292 -7.43 19.42 -15.53
CA ARG A 292 -8.17 20.04 -14.42
C ARG A 292 -7.45 21.30 -13.93
N SER A 293 -8.21 22.35 -13.69
CA SER A 293 -7.72 23.64 -13.22
C SER A 293 -8.66 24.22 -12.14
N GLY A 294 -8.26 25.33 -11.53
CA GLY A 294 -9.09 25.96 -10.50
C GLY A 294 -9.14 25.21 -9.17
N PHE A 295 -8.04 24.60 -8.77
CA PHE A 295 -7.92 23.87 -7.50
C PHE A 295 -8.26 24.76 -6.31
N ILE A 296 -8.93 24.19 -5.30
CA ILE A 296 -9.43 24.93 -4.13
C ILE A 296 -8.32 25.19 -3.12
N PHE A 297 -7.49 24.19 -2.84
CA PHE A 297 -6.49 24.23 -1.78
C PHE A 297 -5.09 24.46 -2.36
N ASN A 298 -4.68 25.72 -2.40
CA ASN A 298 -3.45 26.14 -3.04
C ASN A 298 -2.44 26.70 -2.03
N THR A 299 -1.17 26.57 -2.38
CA THR A 299 -0.08 27.33 -1.76
C THR A 299 -0.08 28.78 -2.27
N LYS A 300 0.69 29.66 -1.62
CA LYS A 300 0.91 31.04 -2.08
C LYS A 300 1.51 31.14 -3.49
N HIS A 301 1.99 30.04 -4.06
CA HIS A 301 2.55 29.97 -5.41
C HIS A 301 1.54 29.47 -6.44
N GLY A 302 0.26 29.37 -6.11
CA GLY A 302 -0.82 28.93 -7.01
C GLY A 302 -0.78 27.45 -7.39
N ARG A 303 -0.01 26.63 -6.66
CA ARG A 303 0.04 25.18 -6.83
C ARG A 303 -0.77 24.48 -5.74
N PRO A 304 -1.42 23.35 -6.01
CA PRO A 304 -2.10 22.56 -5.00
C PRO A 304 -1.18 22.23 -3.82
N ILE A 305 -1.77 22.13 -2.62
CA ILE A 305 -1.03 21.70 -1.42
C ILE A 305 -0.68 20.22 -1.56
N MET A 306 0.55 19.84 -1.26
CA MET A 306 0.98 18.44 -1.25
C MET A 306 0.35 17.67 -0.08
N PRO A 307 0.08 16.35 -0.22
CA PRO A 307 -0.40 15.51 0.89
C PRO A 307 0.50 15.59 2.14
N ALA A 308 1.82 15.64 1.93
CA ALA A 308 2.78 15.81 3.01
C ALA A 308 2.63 17.19 3.71
N GLY A 309 2.29 18.24 2.96
CA GLY A 309 2.01 19.57 3.50
C GLY A 309 0.81 19.57 4.42
N VAL A 310 -0.28 18.85 4.05
CA VAL A 310 -1.46 18.68 4.91
C VAL A 310 -1.08 18.00 6.22
N ASN A 311 -0.35 16.89 6.17
CA ASN A 311 0.08 16.20 7.39
C ASN A 311 1.06 17.04 8.21
N SER A 312 1.88 17.88 7.57
CA SER A 312 2.82 18.78 8.27
C SER A 312 2.09 19.85 9.05
N PHE A 313 1.09 20.55 8.48
CA PHE A 313 0.35 21.53 9.25
C PHE A 313 -0.48 20.90 10.37
N LEU A 314 -1.08 19.71 10.17
CA LEU A 314 -1.79 18.97 11.22
C LEU A 314 -0.86 18.63 12.39
N LYS A 315 0.34 18.11 12.09
CA LYS A 315 1.39 17.86 13.10
C LYS A 315 1.74 19.14 13.89
N ASN A 316 1.90 20.27 13.18
CA ASN A 316 2.24 21.54 13.82
C ASN A 316 1.09 22.06 14.72
N ILE A 317 -0.17 21.88 14.31
CA ILE A 317 -1.35 22.21 15.11
C ILE A 317 -1.35 21.38 16.40
N VAL A 318 -1.18 20.05 16.30
CA VAL A 318 -1.14 19.15 17.46
C VAL A 318 0.00 19.51 18.40
N ASN A 319 1.19 19.75 17.88
CA ASN A 319 2.34 20.14 18.70
C ASN A 319 2.10 21.47 19.44
N ALA A 320 1.49 22.45 18.76
CA ALA A 320 1.18 23.75 19.36
C ALA A 320 0.06 23.63 20.43
N TYR A 321 -0.96 22.83 20.16
CA TYR A 321 -2.01 22.52 21.15
C TYR A 321 -1.39 21.86 22.38
N ASN A 322 -0.64 20.77 22.20
CA ASN A 322 -0.05 20.02 23.30
C ASN A 322 0.90 20.87 24.13
N LYS A 323 1.72 21.72 23.48
CA LYS A 323 2.59 22.66 24.19
C LYS A 323 1.80 23.65 25.06
N LYS A 324 0.70 24.21 24.52
CA LYS A 324 -0.16 25.13 25.25
C LYS A 324 -0.88 24.45 26.40
N GLU A 325 -1.41 23.26 26.15
CA GLU A 325 -2.14 22.45 27.14
C GLU A 325 -1.21 22.01 28.29
N THR A 326 0.01 21.56 27.99
CA THR A 326 0.98 21.22 29.04
C THR A 326 1.31 22.41 29.93
N ALA A 327 1.48 23.61 29.35
CA ALA A 327 1.74 24.81 30.13
C ALA A 327 0.55 25.23 30.99
N LEU A 328 -0.67 25.11 30.48
CA LEU A 328 -1.91 25.42 31.20
C LEU A 328 -2.15 24.43 32.35
N ALA A 329 -2.03 23.14 32.07
CA ALA A 329 -2.18 22.05 33.03
C ALA A 329 -1.21 22.20 34.23
N ALA A 330 0.06 22.58 33.92
CA ALA A 330 1.05 22.86 34.95
C ALA A 330 0.65 24.06 35.86
N GLN A 331 0.04 25.11 35.31
CA GLN A 331 -0.47 26.26 36.08
C GLN A 331 -1.70 25.90 36.93
N GLU A 332 -2.54 25.00 36.41
CA GLU A 332 -3.76 24.54 37.06
C GLU A 332 -3.53 23.32 37.97
N ASN A 333 -2.33 22.84 38.07
CA ASN A 333 -1.93 21.67 38.86
C ASN A 333 -2.73 20.39 38.55
N ARG A 334 -2.98 20.15 37.25
CA ARG A 334 -3.69 18.97 36.72
C ARG A 334 -2.87 18.23 35.64
N GLU A 335 -3.28 17.02 35.32
CA GLU A 335 -2.72 16.29 34.15
C GLU A 335 -3.12 16.96 32.83
N PRO A 336 -2.19 17.04 31.86
CA PRO A 336 -2.47 17.63 30.55
C PRO A 336 -3.30 16.68 29.66
N GLU A 337 -4.32 17.20 29.03
CA GLU A 337 -5.13 16.48 28.06
C GLU A 337 -4.54 16.61 26.66
N LEU A 338 -3.59 15.76 26.34
CA LEU A 338 -2.85 15.82 25.09
C LEU A 338 -3.64 15.26 23.90
N MET A 339 -3.54 15.93 22.76
CA MET A 339 -4.02 15.40 21.49
C MET A 339 -3.12 14.28 21.00
N PRO A 340 -3.70 13.17 20.50
CA PRO A 340 -2.93 12.11 19.87
C PRO A 340 -2.31 12.58 18.54
N HIS A 341 -1.51 11.71 17.91
CA HIS A 341 -1.01 11.98 16.57
C HIS A 341 -2.17 12.07 15.55
N ILE A 342 -2.32 13.21 14.88
CA ILE A 342 -3.37 13.46 13.90
C ILE A 342 -2.75 13.55 12.49
N SER A 343 -3.35 12.82 11.57
CA SER A 343 -3.06 12.87 10.12
C SER A 343 -4.33 13.18 9.34
N ALA A 344 -4.20 13.50 8.06
CA ALA A 344 -5.35 13.65 7.16
C ALA A 344 -6.26 12.40 7.15
N HIS A 345 -5.68 11.21 7.32
CA HIS A 345 -6.45 9.98 7.43
C HIS A 345 -7.21 9.88 8.75
N THR A 346 -6.66 10.41 9.85
CA THR A 346 -7.34 10.51 11.15
C THR A 346 -8.59 11.39 11.05
N LEU A 347 -8.52 12.53 10.33
CA LEU A 347 -9.69 13.39 10.13
C LEU A 347 -10.82 12.63 9.41
N ARG A 348 -10.48 11.96 8.31
CA ARG A 348 -11.44 11.13 7.57
C ARG A 348 -12.00 9.99 8.43
N HIS A 349 -11.15 9.31 9.19
CA HIS A 349 -11.58 8.22 10.08
C HIS A 349 -12.53 8.72 11.15
N THR A 350 -12.21 9.87 11.79
CA THR A 350 -13.09 10.52 12.75
C THR A 350 -14.45 10.87 12.13
N GLY A 351 -14.46 11.44 10.91
CA GLY A 351 -15.72 11.69 10.20
C GLY A 351 -16.55 10.44 9.98
N CYS A 352 -15.91 9.33 9.59
CA CYS A 352 -16.58 8.04 9.45
C CYS A 352 -17.17 7.54 10.78
N THR A 353 -16.42 7.67 11.87
CA THR A 353 -16.86 7.31 13.22
C THR A 353 -18.08 8.14 13.64
N ARG A 354 -18.08 9.47 13.38
CA ARG A 354 -19.25 10.33 13.64
C ARG A 354 -20.50 9.89 12.85
N LEU A 355 -20.34 9.45 11.60
CA LEU A 355 -21.46 8.89 10.84
C LEU A 355 -22.01 7.62 11.50
N GLY A 356 -21.16 6.72 11.97
CA GLY A 356 -21.56 5.51 12.68
C GLY A 356 -22.25 5.81 14.02
N GLU A 357 -21.70 6.70 14.84
CA GLU A 357 -22.29 7.13 16.12
C GLU A 357 -23.66 7.78 15.95
N ASN A 358 -23.91 8.42 14.82
CA ASN A 358 -25.21 8.96 14.45
C ASN A 358 -26.11 7.94 13.72
N ASN A 359 -25.82 6.65 13.80
CA ASN A 359 -26.61 5.57 13.22
C ASN A 359 -26.86 5.69 11.72
N VAL A 360 -25.94 6.30 10.98
CA VAL A 360 -26.03 6.35 9.52
C VAL A 360 -25.88 4.94 8.94
N ASN A 361 -26.80 4.58 8.05
CA ASN A 361 -26.80 3.27 7.42
C ASN A 361 -25.43 2.90 6.85
N PRO A 362 -24.85 1.72 7.15
CA PRO A 362 -23.53 1.32 6.69
C PRO A 362 -23.30 1.39 5.16
N LYS A 363 -24.38 1.20 4.36
CA LYS A 363 -24.31 1.38 2.90
C LYS A 363 -24.12 2.83 2.50
N VAL A 364 -24.77 3.76 3.20
CA VAL A 364 -24.60 5.21 3.00
C VAL A 364 -23.18 5.61 3.42
N MET A 365 -22.69 5.09 4.55
CA MET A 365 -21.32 5.31 4.99
C MET A 365 -20.31 4.79 3.95
N GLN A 366 -20.51 3.57 3.44
CA GLN A 366 -19.69 2.98 2.38
C GLN A 366 -19.64 3.89 1.14
N TYR A 367 -20.78 4.41 0.72
CA TYR A 367 -20.90 5.33 -0.41
C TYR A 367 -20.16 6.65 -0.14
N VAL A 368 -20.43 7.34 0.98
CA VAL A 368 -19.77 8.59 1.34
C VAL A 368 -18.25 8.42 1.44
N MET A 369 -17.80 7.30 2.01
CA MET A 369 -16.39 6.97 2.12
C MET A 369 -15.76 6.56 0.78
N GLY A 370 -16.53 6.15 -0.21
CA GLY A 370 -16.02 5.58 -1.46
C GLY A 370 -15.17 4.34 -1.22
N HIS A 371 -15.65 3.43 -0.37
CA HIS A 371 -15.02 2.14 -0.10
C HIS A 371 -15.56 1.08 -1.06
N SER A 372 -14.70 0.46 -1.85
CA SER A 372 -15.05 -0.67 -2.70
C SER A 372 -15.38 -1.94 -1.91
N ASP A 373 -14.77 -2.11 -0.72
CA ASP A 373 -15.01 -3.22 0.18
C ASP A 373 -15.77 -2.73 1.43
N ALA A 374 -16.96 -3.33 1.65
CA ALA A 374 -17.80 -3.05 2.80
C ALA A 374 -17.11 -3.39 4.13
N LYS A 375 -16.19 -4.37 4.14
CA LYS A 375 -15.44 -4.79 5.32
C LYS A 375 -14.70 -3.64 5.99
N ILE A 376 -14.16 -2.70 5.18
CA ILE A 376 -13.44 -1.52 5.70
C ILE A 376 -14.40 -0.61 6.49
N THR A 377 -15.63 -0.41 6.00
CA THR A 377 -16.66 0.40 6.68
C THR A 377 -17.19 -0.33 7.91
N MET A 378 -17.43 -1.65 7.80
CA MET A 378 -17.92 -2.45 8.91
C MET A 378 -16.93 -2.54 10.07
N ASN A 379 -15.63 -2.55 9.81
CA ASN A 379 -14.64 -2.51 10.89
C ASN A 379 -14.77 -1.24 11.74
N VAL A 380 -15.05 -0.09 11.13
CA VAL A 380 -15.31 1.16 11.89
C VAL A 380 -16.62 1.07 12.65
N TYR A 381 -17.65 0.52 12.02
CA TYR A 381 -19.00 0.36 12.62
C TYR A 381 -18.97 -0.58 13.83
N ASN A 382 -18.25 -1.68 13.75
CA ASN A 382 -18.15 -2.69 14.82
C ASN A 382 -17.49 -2.15 16.10
N HIS A 383 -16.57 -1.17 15.98
CA HIS A 383 -15.98 -0.51 17.14
C HIS A 383 -16.94 0.41 17.89
N ILE A 384 -18.05 0.81 17.24
CA ILE A 384 -19.04 1.72 17.80
C ILE A 384 -20.20 0.95 18.49
N ALA A 385 -20.40 -0.31 18.10
CA ALA A 385 -21.47 -1.15 18.62
C ALA A 385 -21.18 -1.67 20.04
N GLU A 386 -21.26 -0.79 21.04
CA GLU A 386 -21.34 -1.19 22.44
C GLU A 386 -22.70 -1.87 22.74
N MET A 387 -22.75 -2.72 23.80
CA MET A 387 -23.98 -3.45 24.18
C MET A 387 -25.18 -2.53 24.41
N SER A 388 -24.96 -1.32 24.94
CA SER A 388 -25.98 -0.27 25.10
C SER A 388 -26.64 0.12 23.77
N HIS A 389 -25.87 0.08 22.68
CA HIS A 389 -26.36 0.35 21.33
C HIS A 389 -27.22 -0.79 20.80
N VAL A 390 -26.82 -2.04 21.07
CA VAL A 390 -27.59 -3.24 20.72
C VAL A 390 -28.94 -3.25 21.42
N GLU A 391 -28.97 -2.93 22.73
CA GLU A 391 -30.21 -2.83 23.51
C GLU A 391 -31.13 -1.74 22.95
N ASN A 392 -30.59 -0.58 22.58
CA ASN A 392 -31.37 0.53 22.02
C ASN A 392 -31.92 0.20 20.62
N GLU A 393 -31.19 -0.52 19.77
CA GLU A 393 -31.68 -0.97 18.48
C GLU A 393 -32.71 -2.07 18.60
N MET A 394 -32.52 -3.03 19.53
CA MET A 394 -33.51 -4.07 19.81
C MET A 394 -34.82 -3.51 20.37
N SER A 395 -34.77 -2.46 21.18
CA SER A 395 -35.99 -1.79 21.71
C SER A 395 -36.81 -1.10 20.63
N LYS A 396 -36.26 -0.81 19.47
CA LYS A 396 -36.98 -0.26 18.29
C LYS A 396 -37.73 -1.34 17.50
N MET A 397 -37.46 -2.62 17.73
CA MET A 397 -38.17 -3.73 17.10
C MET A 397 -39.52 -3.94 17.81
N ASN A 398 -40.51 -3.13 17.47
CA ASN A 398 -41.90 -3.42 17.84
C ASN A 398 -42.37 -4.66 17.08
N LEU A 399 -42.32 -5.82 17.71
CA LEU A 399 -43.05 -6.99 17.21
C LEU A 399 -44.54 -6.68 17.35
N PRO A 400 -45.37 -6.89 16.31
CA PRO A 400 -46.81 -6.79 16.46
C PRO A 400 -47.25 -7.73 17.58
N ASP A 401 -48.08 -7.25 18.50
CA ASP A 401 -48.64 -8.06 19.56
C ASP A 401 -49.27 -9.34 18.97
N ALA A 402 -48.96 -10.48 19.57
CA ALA A 402 -49.50 -11.74 19.14
C ALA A 402 -51.03 -11.65 19.05
N VAL A 403 -51.60 -11.89 17.88
CA VAL A 403 -53.06 -11.95 17.67
C VAL A 403 -53.59 -12.88 18.71
N PRO A 404 -54.54 -12.47 19.59
CA PRO A 404 -55.10 -13.38 20.56
C PRO A 404 -55.79 -14.54 19.83
N ALA A 405 -55.47 -15.75 20.25
CA ALA A 405 -56.10 -16.96 19.73
C ALA A 405 -57.61 -16.82 19.89
N VAL A 406 -58.31 -16.80 18.76
CA VAL A 406 -59.78 -16.91 18.74
C VAL A 406 -60.11 -18.31 19.23
N VAL A 407 -60.72 -18.39 20.41
CA VAL A 407 -61.31 -19.61 20.99
C VAL A 407 -62.64 -19.97 20.30
#